data_8318da67bbe44d83d04b07d03833a19d
#
_entry.id   8318da67bbe44d83d04b07d03833a19d
#
_cell.length_a   1.000
_cell.length_b   1.000
_cell.length_c   1.000
_cell.angle_alpha   90.00
_cell.angle_beta   90.00
_cell.angle_gamma   90.00
#
_symmetry.space_group_name_H-M   'P 1'
#
loop_
_entity.id
_entity.type
_entity.pdbx_description
1 polymer ?
#
loop_
_entity_poly.entity_id
_entity_poly.type
_entity_poly.pdbx_seq_one_letter_code
_entity_poly.pdbx_strand_id
1 'polypeptide(L)'
;YHNRYNSFDFIRGQERDPWKAMVEPPIERFKEMYHKSQSDFTDRESRFYFYPINSEYIKEEKDFPSVQCFSSGLEFLKTNKSAKDWFLQIETFDPHEPFFAPERFRKKFKTNYSGPRLDWPQYDRVKETPDEVAELKANYFALISLCDFLLGSVLDFFDENNLWEDTTLILTTDHGFMLGEHDWWAKN
;
A
#
# COMPACT_ATOMS: atom_id res chain seq x y z
N TYR A 1 10.78 -11.74 -14.39
CA TYR A 1 11.10 -10.44 -13.76
C TYR A 1 12.29 -10.59 -12.80
N HIS A 2 12.17 -11.38 -11.74
CA HIS A 2 13.20 -11.56 -10.71
C HIS A 2 14.51 -12.18 -11.21
N ASN A 3 14.48 -12.92 -12.30
CA ASN A 3 15.68 -13.56 -12.90
C ASN A 3 16.73 -12.56 -13.42
N ARG A 4 16.43 -11.26 -13.36
CA ARG A 4 17.37 -10.20 -13.81
C ARG A 4 18.18 -9.59 -12.66
N TYR A 5 17.85 -9.93 -11.41
CA TYR A 5 18.54 -9.46 -10.21
C TYR A 5 19.40 -10.59 -9.62
N ASN A 6 20.52 -10.23 -9.01
CA ASN A 6 21.37 -11.20 -8.32
C ASN A 6 20.72 -11.73 -7.03
N SER A 7 19.92 -10.88 -6.37
CA SER A 7 19.12 -11.24 -5.19
C SER A 7 17.85 -10.40 -5.14
N PHE A 8 16.83 -10.87 -4.44
CA PHE A 8 15.60 -10.13 -4.22
C PHE A 8 14.89 -10.63 -2.97
N ASP A 9 14.21 -9.72 -2.29
CA ASP A 9 13.22 -10.02 -1.27
C ASP A 9 11.82 -9.92 -1.90
N PHE A 10 10.92 -10.83 -1.53
CA PHE A 10 9.55 -10.82 -1.97
C PHE A 10 8.60 -10.65 -0.79
N ILE A 11 8.17 -9.42 -0.56
CA ILE A 11 7.24 -9.08 0.51
C ILE A 11 5.81 -9.40 0.07
N ARG A 12 5.08 -10.12 0.92
CA ARG A 12 3.74 -10.66 0.66
C ARG A 12 2.66 -9.91 1.43
N GLY A 13 1.40 -10.10 1.02
CA GLY A 13 0.23 -9.66 1.79
C GLY A 13 -0.54 -8.47 1.20
N GLN A 14 -0.12 -7.96 0.06
CA GLN A 14 -0.78 -6.84 -0.63
C GLN A 14 -2.01 -7.32 -1.41
N GLU A 15 -3.01 -6.48 -1.54
CA GLU A 15 -4.22 -6.74 -2.34
C GLU A 15 -4.86 -8.11 -2.07
N ARG A 16 -5.09 -8.85 -3.16
CA ARG A 16 -5.63 -10.21 -3.17
C ARG A 16 -4.57 -11.29 -3.15
N ASP A 17 -3.35 -10.95 -2.74
CA ASP A 17 -2.27 -11.95 -2.65
C ASP A 17 -2.73 -13.14 -1.79
N PRO A 18 -2.66 -14.40 -2.27
CA PRO A 18 -2.98 -15.59 -1.49
C PRO A 18 -1.88 -15.87 -0.46
N TRP A 19 -1.62 -14.92 0.42
CA TRP A 19 -0.51 -14.96 1.39
C TRP A 19 -0.85 -15.83 2.61
N LYS A 20 -1.96 -15.49 3.27
CA LYS A 20 -2.38 -16.22 4.49
C LYS A 20 -3.52 -17.17 4.18
N ALA A 21 -3.41 -18.38 4.72
CA ALA A 21 -4.49 -19.36 4.64
C ALA A 21 -5.44 -19.21 5.84
N MET A 22 -6.73 -19.17 5.55
CA MET A 22 -7.79 -19.26 6.54
C MET A 22 -8.86 -20.21 5.99
N VAL A 23 -8.94 -21.43 6.54
CA VAL A 23 -9.82 -22.49 6.01
C VAL A 23 -11.29 -22.12 6.16
N GLU A 24 -11.64 -21.55 7.31
CA GLU A 24 -12.97 -21.05 7.63
C GLU A 24 -12.89 -19.57 8.04
N PRO A 25 -12.81 -18.66 7.05
CA PRO A 25 -12.76 -17.23 7.36
C PRO A 25 -14.10 -16.77 7.98
N PRO A 26 -14.08 -15.86 8.94
CA PRO A 26 -15.28 -15.34 9.61
C PRO A 26 -16.02 -14.36 8.70
N ILE A 27 -16.67 -14.87 7.67
CA ILE A 27 -17.29 -14.08 6.59
C ILE A 27 -18.28 -13.05 7.13
N GLU A 28 -19.14 -13.43 8.08
CA GLU A 28 -20.14 -12.49 8.62
C GLU A 28 -19.48 -11.31 9.35
N ARG A 29 -18.41 -11.56 10.11
CA ARG A 29 -17.63 -10.48 10.74
C ARG A 29 -16.99 -9.57 9.67
N PHE A 30 -16.47 -10.14 8.59
CA PHE A 30 -15.90 -9.34 7.50
C PHE A 30 -16.96 -8.47 6.81
N LYS A 31 -18.17 -8.98 6.59
CA LYS A 31 -19.30 -8.19 6.05
C LYS A 31 -19.67 -7.01 6.95
N GLU A 32 -19.56 -7.15 8.27
CA GLU A 32 -19.80 -6.05 9.21
C GLU A 32 -18.65 -5.02 9.20
N MET A 33 -17.42 -5.48 9.02
CA MET A 33 -16.22 -4.65 9.07
C MET A 33 -16.00 -3.81 7.81
N TYR A 34 -16.41 -4.30 6.65
CA TYR A 34 -16.16 -3.67 5.36
C TYR A 34 -17.44 -3.12 4.73
N HIS A 35 -17.29 -2.05 3.96
CA HIS A 35 -18.41 -1.47 3.22
C HIS A 35 -18.99 -2.48 2.23
N LYS A 36 -20.30 -2.43 2.01
CA LYS A 36 -21.04 -3.36 1.13
C LYS A 36 -20.49 -3.47 -0.29
N SER A 37 -19.86 -2.42 -0.82
CA SER A 37 -19.20 -2.45 -2.14
C SER A 37 -17.92 -3.31 -2.16
N GLN A 38 -17.41 -3.70 -0.99
CA GLN A 38 -16.20 -4.51 -0.80
C GLN A 38 -16.50 -5.87 -0.14
N SER A 39 -17.74 -6.33 -0.15
CA SER A 39 -18.21 -7.43 0.72
C SER A 39 -18.37 -8.78 0.03
N ASP A 40 -17.85 -8.94 -1.17
CA ASP A 40 -17.86 -10.25 -1.85
C ASP A 40 -16.70 -11.13 -1.35
N PHE A 41 -16.86 -11.65 -0.12
CA PHE A 41 -15.88 -12.48 0.56
C PHE A 41 -16.14 -13.99 0.42
N THR A 42 -17.17 -14.39 -0.30
CA THR A 42 -17.56 -15.80 -0.41
C THR A 42 -16.93 -16.48 -1.62
N ASP A 43 -16.62 -15.72 -2.65
CA ASP A 43 -15.96 -16.20 -3.85
C ASP A 43 -14.44 -16.03 -3.71
N ARG A 44 -13.69 -17.15 -3.76
CA ARG A 44 -12.22 -17.14 -3.69
C ARG A 44 -11.55 -16.46 -4.86
N GLU A 45 -12.23 -16.35 -6.00
CA GLU A 45 -11.75 -15.63 -7.17
C GLU A 45 -12.03 -14.12 -7.06
N SER A 46 -12.86 -13.70 -6.11
CA SER A 46 -13.10 -12.30 -5.83
C SER A 46 -11.83 -11.61 -5.34
N ARG A 47 -11.58 -10.39 -5.84
CA ARG A 47 -10.48 -9.53 -5.37
C ARG A 47 -10.57 -9.20 -3.89
N PHE A 48 -11.74 -9.33 -3.28
CA PHE A 48 -11.95 -9.03 -1.86
C PHE A 48 -11.73 -10.23 -0.93
N TYR A 49 -11.56 -11.46 -1.44
CA TYR A 49 -11.48 -12.65 -0.58
C TYR A 49 -10.25 -12.65 0.33
N PHE A 50 -9.06 -12.45 -0.24
CA PHE A 50 -7.81 -12.51 0.54
C PHE A 50 -7.51 -11.24 1.31
N TYR A 51 -8.04 -10.10 0.89
CA TYR A 51 -7.74 -8.82 1.51
C TYR A 51 -8.10 -8.77 3.02
N PRO A 52 -9.33 -9.10 3.47
CA PRO A 52 -9.64 -9.11 4.90
C PRO A 52 -8.85 -10.17 5.65
N ILE A 53 -8.57 -11.33 5.04
CA ILE A 53 -7.74 -12.37 5.65
C ILE A 53 -6.34 -11.84 5.91
N ASN A 54 -5.69 -11.26 4.91
CA ASN A 54 -4.35 -10.69 5.04
C ASN A 54 -4.31 -9.55 6.07
N SER A 55 -5.34 -8.71 6.11
CA SER A 55 -5.47 -7.61 7.07
C SER A 55 -5.48 -8.07 8.53
N GLU A 56 -5.92 -9.31 8.80
CA GLU A 56 -5.84 -9.89 10.15
C GLU A 56 -4.40 -10.08 10.65
N TYR A 57 -3.43 -10.09 9.75
CA TYR A 57 -2.00 -10.27 10.06
C TYR A 57 -1.19 -8.97 9.92
N ILE A 58 -1.83 -7.87 9.54
CA ILE A 58 -1.23 -6.53 9.45
C ILE A 58 -1.79 -5.70 10.61
N LYS A 59 -1.13 -5.75 11.76
CA LYS A 59 -1.60 -5.13 13.02
C LYS A 59 -0.82 -3.89 13.40
N GLU A 60 0.47 -3.93 13.23
CA GLU A 60 1.37 -2.84 13.56
C GLU A 60 1.95 -2.24 12.28
N GLU A 61 2.48 -1.03 12.36
CA GLU A 61 3.06 -0.34 11.20
C GLU A 61 4.15 -1.17 10.51
N LYS A 62 4.98 -1.85 11.27
CA LYS A 62 6.04 -2.74 10.74
C LYS A 62 5.52 -3.93 9.93
N ASP A 63 4.24 -4.27 10.07
CA ASP A 63 3.63 -5.41 9.37
C ASP A 63 3.16 -5.01 7.96
N PHE A 64 3.09 -3.71 7.65
CA PHE A 64 2.68 -3.23 6.34
C PHE A 64 3.73 -3.59 5.28
N PRO A 65 3.32 -4.16 4.14
CA PRO A 65 4.26 -4.61 3.09
C PRO A 65 5.22 -3.52 2.61
N SER A 66 4.77 -2.29 2.39
CA SER A 66 5.65 -1.19 1.98
C SER A 66 6.67 -0.84 3.04
N VAL A 67 6.30 -0.87 4.34
CA VAL A 67 7.25 -0.65 5.43
C VAL A 67 8.33 -1.72 5.44
N GLN A 68 7.95 -2.98 5.26
CA GLN A 68 8.92 -4.09 5.19
C GLN A 68 9.83 -3.95 3.96
N CYS A 69 9.28 -3.58 2.80
CA CYS A 69 10.03 -3.39 1.58
C CYS A 69 11.10 -2.29 1.72
N PHE A 70 10.72 -1.13 2.24
CA PHE A 70 11.68 -0.06 2.51
C PHE A 70 12.69 -0.44 3.60
N SER A 71 12.30 -1.21 4.61
CA SER A 71 13.22 -1.71 5.64
C SER A 71 14.29 -2.63 5.04
N SER A 72 13.92 -3.57 4.15
CA SER A 72 14.87 -4.41 3.42
C SER A 72 15.79 -3.57 2.52
N GLY A 73 15.25 -2.56 1.83
CA GLY A 73 16.04 -1.65 1.02
C GLY A 73 17.08 -0.86 1.83
N LEU A 74 16.68 -0.34 2.99
CA LEU A 74 17.59 0.36 3.91
C LEU A 74 18.64 -0.58 4.52
N GLU A 75 18.31 -1.84 4.78
CA GLU A 75 19.28 -2.85 5.22
C GLU A 75 20.33 -3.10 4.13
N PHE A 76 19.91 -3.23 2.87
CA PHE A 76 20.84 -3.32 1.74
C PHE A 76 21.76 -2.10 1.66
N LEU A 77 21.23 -0.88 1.76
CA LEU A 77 22.02 0.35 1.73
C LEU A 77 23.02 0.39 2.88
N LYS A 78 22.61 0.06 4.12
CA LYS A 78 23.52 0.00 5.29
C LYS A 78 24.69 -0.94 5.06
N THR A 79 24.42 -2.11 4.48
CA THR A 79 25.42 -3.15 4.23
C THR A 79 26.36 -2.79 3.08
N ASN A 80 25.87 -2.10 2.05
CA ASN A 80 26.58 -1.93 0.79
C ASN A 80 26.98 -0.49 0.46
N LYS A 81 26.78 0.49 1.36
CA LYS A 81 27.04 1.91 1.10
C LYS A 81 28.47 2.24 0.67
N SER A 82 29.44 1.41 1.01
CA SER A 82 30.85 1.58 0.60
C SER A 82 31.25 0.68 -0.58
N ALA A 83 30.34 -0.14 -1.09
CA ALA A 83 30.57 -0.97 -2.26
C ALA A 83 30.40 -0.14 -3.54
N LYS A 84 30.94 -0.62 -4.65
CA LYS A 84 30.81 0.00 -5.97
C LYS A 84 29.89 -0.86 -6.86
N ASP A 85 29.32 -0.22 -7.88
CA ASP A 85 28.63 -0.89 -8.97
C ASP A 85 27.42 -1.74 -8.51
N TRP A 86 26.61 -1.23 -7.58
CA TRP A 86 25.36 -1.85 -7.21
C TRP A 86 24.14 -1.13 -7.81
N PHE A 87 23.08 -1.88 -7.95
CA PHE A 87 21.76 -1.39 -8.32
C PHE A 87 20.72 -1.92 -7.31
N LEU A 88 19.98 -1.01 -6.72
CA LEU A 88 18.87 -1.33 -5.81
C LEU A 88 17.56 -0.85 -6.41
N GLN A 89 16.57 -1.72 -6.47
CA GLN A 89 15.17 -1.35 -6.76
C GLN A 89 14.33 -1.62 -5.53
N ILE A 90 13.68 -0.60 -5.01
CA ILE A 90 12.63 -0.70 -3.97
C ILE A 90 11.31 -0.48 -4.70
N GLU A 91 10.51 -1.52 -4.81
CA GLU A 91 9.24 -1.49 -5.53
C GLU A 91 8.11 -1.83 -4.55
N THR A 92 7.15 -0.92 -4.40
CA THR A 92 6.00 -1.09 -3.52
C THR A 92 4.70 -0.92 -4.29
N PHE A 93 3.65 -1.58 -3.84
CA PHE A 93 2.32 -1.37 -4.39
C PHE A 93 1.73 -0.02 -3.99
N ASP A 94 1.97 0.43 -2.76
CA ASP A 94 1.41 1.70 -2.30
C ASP A 94 1.90 2.87 -3.17
N PRO A 95 0.98 3.79 -3.52
CA PRO A 95 -0.37 3.99 -2.99
C PRO A 95 -1.50 3.28 -3.78
N HIS A 96 -1.27 2.09 -4.33
CA HIS A 96 -2.30 1.28 -4.98
C HIS A 96 -3.42 0.92 -3.98
N GLU A 97 -4.64 0.71 -4.47
CA GLU A 97 -5.72 0.17 -3.64
C GLU A 97 -5.44 -1.29 -3.22
N PRO A 98 -5.93 -1.74 -2.07
CA PRO A 98 -6.76 -1.03 -1.10
C PRO A 98 -5.99 0.08 -0.36
N PHE A 99 -6.65 1.22 -0.15
CA PHE A 99 -6.04 2.40 0.48
C PHE A 99 -5.93 2.22 2.00
N PHE A 100 -5.17 1.21 2.42
CA PHE A 100 -5.00 0.85 3.81
C PHE A 100 -3.64 1.29 4.34
N ALA A 101 -3.63 2.35 5.14
CA ALA A 101 -2.44 2.90 5.78
C ALA A 101 -2.45 2.67 7.30
N PRO A 102 -1.28 2.69 7.97
CA PRO A 102 -1.20 2.70 9.42
C PRO A 102 -2.00 3.85 10.04
N GLU A 103 -2.57 3.61 11.24
CA GLU A 103 -3.50 4.52 11.88
C GLU A 103 -2.97 5.95 12.05
N ARG A 104 -1.66 6.12 12.35
CA ARG A 104 -1.06 7.44 12.53
C ARG A 104 -1.13 8.32 11.27
N PHE A 105 -1.12 7.71 10.07
CA PHE A 105 -1.28 8.44 8.81
C PHE A 105 -2.75 8.73 8.54
N ARG A 106 -3.66 7.78 8.77
CA ARG A 106 -5.11 7.98 8.61
C ARG A 106 -5.65 9.08 9.51
N LYS A 107 -5.16 9.19 10.74
CA LYS A 107 -5.54 10.25 11.68
C LYS A 107 -5.25 11.68 11.21
N LYS A 108 -4.39 11.84 10.21
CA LYS A 108 -4.09 13.17 9.63
C LYS A 108 -5.24 13.67 8.75
N PHE A 109 -6.05 12.78 8.19
CA PHE A 109 -7.10 13.08 7.20
C PHE A 109 -8.47 12.68 7.76
N LYS A 110 -9.06 13.56 8.56
CA LYS A 110 -10.36 13.31 9.19
C LYS A 110 -11.49 13.57 8.20
N THR A 111 -12.49 12.68 8.22
CA THR A 111 -13.73 12.81 7.45
C THR A 111 -14.94 12.76 8.37
N ASN A 112 -16.13 13.00 7.83
CA ASN A 112 -17.41 12.81 8.53
C ASN A 112 -17.96 11.39 8.36
N TYR A 113 -17.27 10.54 7.60
CA TYR A 113 -17.69 9.17 7.36
C TYR A 113 -17.63 8.34 8.65
N SER A 114 -18.72 7.66 8.98
CA SER A 114 -18.85 6.83 10.18
C SER A 114 -19.27 5.38 9.87
N GLY A 115 -19.22 5.00 8.57
CA GLY A 115 -19.57 3.66 8.12
C GLY A 115 -18.45 2.63 8.31
N PRO A 116 -18.69 1.39 7.86
CA PRO A 116 -17.68 0.34 7.80
C PRO A 116 -16.50 0.74 6.90
N ARG A 117 -15.37 0.04 7.04
CA ARG A 117 -14.14 0.32 6.30
C ARG A 117 -14.39 0.42 4.79
N LEU A 118 -13.99 1.52 4.21
CA LEU A 118 -14.14 1.86 2.81
C LEU A 118 -12.80 2.38 2.27
N ASP A 119 -12.05 1.51 1.60
CA ASP A 119 -10.68 1.78 1.16
C ASP A 119 -10.34 1.17 -0.21
N TRP A 120 -11.32 0.58 -0.88
CA TRP A 120 -11.11 -0.04 -2.20
C TRP A 120 -12.26 0.31 -3.15
N PRO A 121 -12.16 1.42 -3.91
CA PRO A 121 -13.19 1.82 -4.85
C PRO A 121 -13.32 0.84 -6.02
N GLN A 122 -14.50 0.73 -6.58
CA GLN A 122 -14.73 0.03 -7.84
C GLN A 122 -14.23 0.90 -9.00
N TYR A 123 -13.65 0.30 -10.04
CA TYR A 123 -13.30 1.03 -11.26
C TYR A 123 -14.57 1.27 -12.09
N ASP A 124 -15.25 2.36 -11.80
CA ASP A 124 -16.52 2.73 -12.39
C ASP A 124 -16.78 4.23 -12.17
N ARG A 125 -17.91 4.72 -12.66
CA ARG A 125 -18.39 6.04 -12.28
C ARG A 125 -18.59 6.14 -10.78
N VAL A 126 -18.36 7.32 -10.25
CA VAL A 126 -18.59 7.61 -8.83
C VAL A 126 -20.07 7.37 -8.50
N LYS A 127 -20.33 6.45 -7.59
CA LYS A 127 -21.67 6.09 -7.07
C LYS A 127 -21.78 6.34 -5.59
N GLU A 128 -20.66 6.66 -4.98
CA GLU A 128 -20.48 6.91 -3.57
C GLU A 128 -21.09 8.26 -3.19
N THR A 129 -21.58 8.35 -1.96
CA THR A 129 -22.01 9.61 -1.37
C THR A 129 -20.82 10.57 -1.18
N PRO A 130 -21.05 11.88 -1.02
CA PRO A 130 -19.95 12.83 -0.79
C PRO A 130 -19.05 12.46 0.40
N ASP A 131 -19.62 11.91 1.48
CA ASP A 131 -18.83 11.48 2.66
C ASP A 131 -18.00 10.22 2.36
N GLU A 132 -18.53 9.27 1.59
CA GLU A 132 -17.80 8.09 1.14
C GLU A 132 -16.66 8.47 0.17
N VAL A 133 -16.89 9.39 -0.75
CA VAL A 133 -15.84 9.95 -1.63
C VAL A 133 -14.75 10.61 -0.79
N ALA A 134 -15.12 11.40 0.20
CA ALA A 134 -14.17 12.05 1.10
C ALA A 134 -13.33 11.02 1.86
N GLU A 135 -13.96 9.93 2.33
CA GLU A 135 -13.26 8.84 3.03
C GLU A 135 -12.26 8.11 2.14
N LEU A 136 -12.65 7.74 0.92
CA LEU A 136 -11.74 7.11 -0.05
C LEU A 136 -10.53 7.99 -0.36
N LYS A 137 -10.76 9.30 -0.59
CA LYS A 137 -9.67 10.27 -0.81
C LYS A 137 -8.76 10.39 0.41
N ALA A 138 -9.33 10.45 1.60
CA ALA A 138 -8.58 10.54 2.86
C ALA A 138 -7.68 9.31 3.07
N ASN A 139 -8.19 8.13 2.78
CA ASN A 139 -7.42 6.88 2.86
C ASN A 139 -6.29 6.84 1.83
N TYR A 140 -6.53 7.30 0.59
CA TYR A 140 -5.47 7.44 -0.41
C TYR A 140 -4.38 8.42 0.04
N PHE A 141 -4.75 9.61 0.54
CA PHE A 141 -3.78 10.59 1.05
C PHE A 141 -3.00 10.09 2.26
N ALA A 142 -3.60 9.22 3.07
CA ALA A 142 -2.89 8.55 4.15
C ALA A 142 -1.79 7.61 3.62
N LEU A 143 -2.06 6.86 2.53
CA LEU A 143 -1.04 6.05 1.86
C LEU A 143 0.06 6.91 1.23
N ILE A 144 -0.28 8.00 0.55
CA ILE A 144 0.73 8.95 0.04
C ILE A 144 1.62 9.45 1.17
N SER A 145 1.03 9.77 2.35
CA SER A 145 1.81 10.21 3.51
C SER A 145 2.71 9.09 4.07
N LEU A 146 2.33 7.83 3.94
CA LEU A 146 3.19 6.68 4.26
C LEU A 146 4.35 6.59 3.25
N CYS A 147 4.07 6.65 1.96
CA CYS A 147 5.08 6.61 0.90
C CYS A 147 6.11 7.74 1.06
N ASP A 148 5.65 8.96 1.32
CA ASP A 148 6.48 10.13 1.58
C ASP A 148 7.40 9.91 2.80
N PHE A 149 6.86 9.41 3.91
CA PHE A 149 7.62 9.09 5.10
C PHE A 149 8.70 8.02 4.84
N LEU A 150 8.36 6.96 4.10
CA LEU A 150 9.29 5.89 3.77
C LEU A 150 10.40 6.36 2.83
N LEU A 151 10.06 7.15 1.81
CA LEU A 151 11.04 7.80 0.94
C LEU A 151 11.94 8.73 1.74
N GLY A 152 11.37 9.53 2.66
CA GLY A 152 12.14 10.40 3.55
C GLY A 152 13.25 9.64 4.28
N SER A 153 12.96 8.43 4.77
CA SER A 153 13.98 7.60 5.44
C SER A 153 15.15 7.19 4.52
N VAL A 154 14.90 7.04 3.21
CA VAL A 154 15.96 6.78 2.22
C VAL A 154 16.76 8.05 1.96
N LEU A 155 16.07 9.19 1.82
CA LEU A 155 16.73 10.49 1.61
C LEU A 155 17.62 10.86 2.81
N ASP A 156 17.13 10.69 4.04
CA ASP A 156 17.91 10.88 5.26
C ASP A 156 19.17 9.99 5.26
N PHE A 157 19.03 8.73 4.84
CA PHE A 157 20.17 7.82 4.74
C PHE A 157 21.20 8.29 3.70
N PHE A 158 20.75 8.84 2.56
CA PHE A 158 21.63 9.42 1.53
C PHE A 158 22.39 10.63 2.08
N ASP A 159 21.69 11.52 2.78
CA ASP A 159 22.31 12.73 3.38
C ASP A 159 23.34 12.35 4.44
N GLU A 160 22.99 11.45 5.37
CA GLU A 160 23.85 11.00 6.46
C GLU A 160 25.12 10.28 6.00
N ASN A 161 25.10 9.65 4.81
CA ASN A 161 26.19 8.84 4.29
C ASN A 161 26.87 9.42 3.05
N ASN A 162 26.56 10.68 2.67
CA ASN A 162 27.10 11.39 1.50
C ASN A 162 26.93 10.61 0.16
N LEU A 163 25.84 9.84 0.02
CA LEU A 163 25.62 9.01 -1.16
C LEU A 163 25.35 9.83 -2.43
N TRP A 164 24.96 11.09 -2.30
CA TRP A 164 24.72 11.98 -3.45
C TRP A 164 25.97 12.25 -4.29
N GLU A 165 27.17 11.98 -3.77
CA GLU A 165 28.43 12.20 -4.49
C GLU A 165 28.62 11.22 -5.65
N ASP A 166 28.11 9.98 -5.54
CA ASP A 166 28.38 8.91 -6.49
C ASP A 166 27.15 8.01 -6.78
N THR A 167 26.01 8.29 -6.20
CA THR A 167 24.79 7.48 -6.32
C THR A 167 23.64 8.31 -6.87
N THR A 168 22.95 7.80 -7.89
CA THR A 168 21.75 8.42 -8.46
C THR A 168 20.52 7.77 -7.87
N LEU A 169 19.59 8.57 -7.32
CA LEU A 169 18.26 8.11 -6.89
C LEU A 169 17.24 8.50 -7.96
N ILE A 170 16.42 7.53 -8.38
CA ILE A 170 15.32 7.73 -9.33
C ILE A 170 14.03 7.36 -8.64
N LEU A 171 13.11 8.32 -8.52
CA LEU A 171 11.74 8.08 -8.08
C LEU A 171 10.81 8.11 -9.27
N THR A 172 9.99 7.08 -9.42
CA THR A 172 9.03 6.97 -10.53
C THR A 172 7.77 6.23 -10.11
N THR A 173 6.75 6.30 -10.95
CA THR A 173 5.52 5.50 -10.87
C THR A 173 5.15 5.02 -12.26
N ASP A 174 4.35 3.97 -12.36
CA ASP A 174 3.85 3.42 -13.63
C ASP A 174 2.64 4.22 -14.16
N HIS A 175 1.72 4.64 -13.27
CA HIS A 175 0.53 5.44 -13.59
C HIS A 175 0.00 6.14 -12.35
N GLY A 176 -1.00 7.00 -12.52
CA GLY A 176 -1.76 7.62 -11.44
C GLY A 176 -3.08 6.89 -11.16
N PHE A 177 -3.92 7.53 -10.34
CA PHE A 177 -5.26 7.04 -10.01
C PHE A 177 -6.24 8.21 -9.95
N MET A 178 -7.37 8.10 -10.67
CA MET A 178 -8.45 9.09 -10.60
C MET A 178 -9.24 8.88 -9.31
N LEU A 179 -9.30 9.92 -8.49
CA LEU A 179 -9.99 9.95 -7.20
C LEU A 179 -11.34 10.66 -7.30
N GLY A 180 -12.14 10.31 -8.29
CA GLY A 180 -13.41 10.96 -8.61
C GLY A 180 -13.30 12.11 -9.62
N GLU A 181 -12.12 12.38 -10.17
CA GLU A 181 -11.98 13.29 -11.30
C GLU A 181 -12.79 12.75 -12.48
N HIS A 182 -13.44 13.63 -13.21
CA HIS A 182 -14.33 13.28 -14.32
C HIS A 182 -15.46 12.31 -13.95
N ASP A 183 -15.82 12.24 -12.66
CA ASP A 183 -16.83 11.32 -12.13
C ASP A 183 -16.43 9.83 -12.24
N TRP A 184 -15.12 9.53 -12.08
CA TRP A 184 -14.59 8.19 -12.19
C TRP A 184 -13.61 7.81 -11.07
N TRP A 185 -13.66 6.51 -10.72
CA TRP A 185 -12.58 5.80 -10.04
C TRP A 185 -11.87 4.93 -11.06
N ALA A 186 -10.64 5.22 -11.41
CA ALA A 186 -9.90 4.44 -12.41
C ALA A 186 -8.40 4.73 -12.40
N LYS A 187 -7.65 3.85 -13.00
CA LYS A 187 -6.26 4.12 -13.40
C LYS A 187 -6.27 5.04 -14.62
N ASN A 188 -5.31 5.96 -14.70
CA ASN A 188 -5.13 6.91 -15.79
C ASN A 188 -3.82 6.68 -16.54
#